data_6544356e22f69c7cb656d48d31d517bd
#
_entry.id   6544356e22f69c7cb656d48d31d517bd
#
_cell.length_a   1.000
_cell.length_b   1.000
_cell.length_c   1.000
_cell.angle_alpha   90.00
_cell.angle_beta   90.00
_cell.angle_gamma   90.00
#
_symmetry.space_group_name_H-M   'P 1'
#
loop_
_entity.id
_entity.type
_entity.pdbx_description
1 polymer ?
#
loop_
_entity_poly.entity_id
_entity_poly.type
_entity_poly.pdbx_seq_one_letter_code
_entity_poly.pdbx_strand_id
1 'polypeptide(L)'
;MVKALFDTNILIDYLNAIPEARDELDRYGRRAISVVTWMEVLIGADPDVEAATRSFLNNFQIIAVDNAIAEGAVRLRQHHRINLPDAIIWSTADAHALLLVTRNTKDFPADNPGIRVPYLR
;
A
#
# COMPACT_ATOMS: atom_id res chain seq x y z
N MET A 1 -13.79 -5.66 12.56
CA MET A 1 -12.35 -5.77 12.25
C MET A 1 -12.00 -4.81 11.14
N VAL A 2 -10.98 -3.99 11.33
CA VAL A 2 -10.56 -3.04 10.30
C VAL A 2 -9.70 -3.77 9.27
N LYS A 3 -10.01 -3.52 8.00
CA LYS A 3 -9.26 -4.04 6.86
C LYS A 3 -8.40 -2.91 6.30
N ALA A 4 -7.14 -3.21 6.03
CA ALA A 4 -6.19 -2.20 5.57
C ALA A 4 -5.50 -2.63 4.29
N LEU A 5 -5.24 -1.64 3.44
CA LEU A 5 -4.37 -1.77 2.28
C LEU A 5 -3.11 -0.95 2.55
N PHE A 6 -1.95 -1.58 2.46
CA PHE A 6 -0.69 -0.94 2.79
C PHE A 6 -0.01 -0.40 1.55
N ASP A 7 0.43 0.86 1.63
CA ASP A 7 1.30 1.45 0.62
C ASP A 7 2.68 0.80 0.68
N THR A 8 3.37 0.83 -0.43
CA THR A 8 4.70 0.23 -0.60
C THR A 8 5.69 0.66 0.47
N ASN A 9 5.68 1.94 0.87
CA ASN A 9 6.64 2.46 1.85
C ASN A 9 6.52 1.77 3.22
N ILE A 10 5.31 1.38 3.62
CA ILE A 10 5.11 0.66 4.90
C ILE A 10 5.76 -0.73 4.85
N LEU A 11 5.62 -1.44 3.73
CA LEU A 11 6.24 -2.77 3.57
C LEU A 11 7.76 -2.67 3.51
N ILE A 12 8.28 -1.68 2.79
CA ILE A 12 9.73 -1.44 2.73
C ILE A 12 10.26 -1.13 4.14
N ASP A 13 9.58 -0.30 4.91
CA ASP A 13 9.96 0.00 6.29
C ASP A 13 9.97 -1.27 7.15
N TYR A 14 8.95 -2.13 7.00
CA TYR A 14 8.91 -3.41 7.71
C TYR A 14 10.13 -4.27 7.39
N LEU A 15 10.46 -4.37 6.09
CA LEU A 15 11.61 -5.17 5.64
C LEU A 15 12.94 -4.58 6.11
N ASN A 16 12.97 -3.28 6.39
CA ASN A 16 14.14 -2.60 6.97
C ASN A 16 14.12 -2.60 8.49
N ALA A 17 13.29 -3.44 9.11
CA ALA A 17 13.19 -3.63 10.56
C ALA A 17 12.79 -2.37 11.32
N ILE A 18 11.95 -1.52 10.72
CA ILE A 18 11.39 -0.35 11.38
C ILE A 18 10.28 -0.81 12.33
N PRO A 19 10.42 -0.61 13.66
CA PRO A 19 9.44 -1.15 14.63
C PRO A 19 8.03 -0.63 14.44
N GLU A 20 7.88 0.65 14.07
CA GLU A 20 6.57 1.27 13.85
C GLU A 20 5.81 0.60 12.71
N ALA A 21 6.53 0.16 11.66
CA ALA A 21 5.90 -0.56 10.55
C ALA A 21 5.39 -1.93 10.99
N ARG A 22 6.18 -2.65 11.79
CA ARG A 22 5.74 -3.94 12.34
C ARG A 22 4.53 -3.77 13.23
N ASP A 23 4.53 -2.78 14.12
CA ASP A 23 3.41 -2.53 15.01
C ASP A 23 2.15 -2.18 14.23
N GLU A 24 2.31 -1.42 13.15
CA GLU A 24 1.17 -1.06 12.30
C GLU A 24 0.58 -2.29 11.59
N LEU A 25 1.41 -3.15 11.04
CA LEU A 25 0.94 -4.39 10.40
C LEU A 25 0.17 -5.27 11.38
N ASP A 26 0.63 -5.35 12.61
CA ASP A 26 0.02 -6.21 13.64
C ASP A 26 -1.35 -5.72 14.09
N ARG A 27 -1.73 -4.46 13.78
CA ARG A 27 -3.03 -3.91 14.17
C ARG A 27 -4.20 -4.50 13.38
N TYR A 28 -3.95 -5.13 12.23
CA TYR A 28 -5.00 -5.48 11.29
C TYR A 28 -5.08 -6.98 11.09
N GLY A 29 -6.29 -7.54 11.20
CA GLY A 29 -6.51 -8.96 10.95
C GLY A 29 -6.58 -9.30 9.47
N ARG A 30 -6.97 -8.33 8.63
CA ARG A 30 -6.97 -8.47 7.18
C ARG A 30 -6.07 -7.43 6.57
N ARG A 31 -5.06 -7.90 5.85
CA ARG A 31 -4.01 -7.07 5.26
C ARG A 31 -3.96 -7.32 3.76
N ALA A 32 -4.10 -6.24 3.00
CA ALA A 32 -4.10 -6.29 1.55
C ALA A 32 -3.04 -5.36 0.98
N ILE A 33 -2.60 -5.65 -0.23
CA ILE A 33 -1.74 -4.78 -1.03
C ILE A 33 -2.22 -4.77 -2.46
N SER A 34 -1.95 -3.69 -3.18
CA SER A 34 -2.11 -3.66 -4.63
C SER A 34 -1.03 -4.52 -5.29
N VAL A 35 -1.34 -5.09 -6.45
CA VAL A 35 -0.33 -5.75 -7.27
C VAL A 35 0.82 -4.80 -7.63
N VAL A 36 0.56 -3.49 -7.68
CA VAL A 36 1.60 -2.47 -7.88
C VAL A 36 2.60 -2.50 -6.73
N THR A 37 2.13 -2.56 -5.49
CA THR A 37 3.00 -2.68 -4.32
C THR A 37 3.82 -3.97 -4.37
N TRP A 38 3.20 -5.09 -4.75
CA TRP A 38 3.90 -6.35 -4.91
C TRP A 38 5.07 -6.20 -5.88
N MET A 39 4.83 -5.57 -7.03
CA MET A 39 5.88 -5.33 -8.03
C MET A 39 7.00 -4.43 -7.49
N GLU A 40 6.62 -3.31 -6.85
CA GLU A 40 7.60 -2.34 -6.35
C GLU A 40 8.50 -2.93 -5.27
N VAL A 41 7.94 -3.72 -4.36
CA VAL A 41 8.73 -4.38 -3.31
C VAL A 41 9.70 -5.38 -3.92
N LEU A 42 9.26 -6.18 -4.90
CA LEU A 42 10.12 -7.17 -5.53
C LEU A 42 11.20 -6.54 -6.41
N ILE A 43 10.91 -5.42 -7.08
CA ILE A 43 11.92 -4.69 -7.85
C ILE A 43 13.07 -4.24 -6.94
N GLY A 44 12.76 -3.83 -5.71
CA GLY A 44 13.76 -3.38 -4.75
C GLY A 44 14.48 -4.49 -3.99
N ALA A 45 14.07 -5.75 -4.14
CA ALA A 45 14.67 -6.86 -3.41
C ALA A 45 15.93 -7.36 -4.10
N ASP A 46 17.02 -7.50 -3.33
CA ASP A 46 18.24 -8.12 -3.86
C ASP A 46 17.98 -9.61 -4.16
N PRO A 47 18.70 -10.19 -5.13
CA PRO A 47 18.46 -11.59 -5.51
C PRO A 47 18.60 -12.60 -4.37
N ASP A 48 19.47 -12.34 -3.41
CA ASP A 48 19.70 -13.26 -2.29
C ASP A 48 18.55 -13.23 -1.26
N VAL A 49 17.70 -12.20 -1.25
CA VAL A 49 16.55 -12.09 -0.36
C VAL A 49 15.21 -12.20 -1.09
N GLU A 50 15.22 -12.39 -2.40
CA GLU A 50 13.98 -12.40 -3.19
C GLU A 50 13.01 -13.49 -2.72
N ALA A 51 13.49 -14.70 -2.47
CA ALA A 51 12.61 -15.81 -2.04
C ALA A 51 11.94 -15.48 -0.70
N ALA A 52 12.69 -14.94 0.26
CA ALA A 52 12.13 -14.54 1.56
C ALA A 52 11.13 -13.38 1.40
N THR A 53 11.41 -12.44 0.51
CA THR A 53 10.52 -11.32 0.22
C THR A 53 9.21 -11.80 -0.38
N ARG A 54 9.26 -12.76 -1.32
CA ARG A 54 8.04 -13.36 -1.89
C ARG A 54 7.22 -14.08 -0.82
N SER A 55 7.86 -14.81 0.08
CA SER A 55 7.17 -15.47 1.18
C SER A 55 6.48 -14.46 2.10
N PHE A 56 7.14 -13.35 2.40
CA PHE A 56 6.56 -12.27 3.17
C PHE A 56 5.30 -11.71 2.47
N LEU A 57 5.39 -11.44 1.17
CA LEU A 57 4.27 -10.87 0.40
C LEU A 57 3.09 -11.83 0.31
N ASN A 58 3.31 -13.13 0.40
CA ASN A 58 2.23 -14.13 0.39
C ASN A 58 1.35 -14.06 1.63
N ASN A 59 1.72 -13.32 2.66
CA ASN A 59 0.88 -13.09 3.84
C ASN A 59 -0.20 -12.03 3.62
N PHE A 60 -0.20 -11.39 2.45
CA PHE A 60 -1.16 -10.33 2.11
C PHE A 60 -2.12 -10.82 1.04
N GLN A 61 -3.33 -10.28 1.06
CA GLN A 61 -4.22 -10.40 -0.09
C GLN A 61 -3.70 -9.45 -1.17
N ILE A 62 -3.30 -9.99 -2.32
CA ILE A 62 -2.79 -9.20 -3.44
C ILE A 62 -3.97 -8.91 -4.37
N ILE A 63 -4.29 -7.63 -4.56
CA ILE A 63 -5.44 -7.19 -5.33
C ILE A 63 -4.96 -6.73 -6.71
N ALA A 64 -5.46 -7.40 -7.76
CA ALA A 64 -5.15 -7.03 -9.13
C ALA A 64 -5.87 -5.75 -9.53
N VAL A 65 -5.35 -5.09 -10.56
CA VAL A 65 -5.98 -3.89 -11.12
C VAL A 65 -7.08 -4.35 -12.10
N ASP A 66 -8.33 -4.13 -11.72
CA ASP A 66 -9.46 -4.36 -12.60
C ASP A 66 -9.93 -3.05 -13.24
N ASN A 67 -11.01 -3.12 -14.05
CA ASN A 67 -11.51 -1.94 -14.75
C ASN A 67 -11.97 -0.84 -13.77
N ALA A 68 -12.62 -1.21 -12.68
CA ALA A 68 -13.09 -0.23 -11.69
C ALA A 68 -11.92 0.50 -11.03
N ILE A 69 -10.88 -0.23 -10.67
CA ILE A 69 -9.66 0.36 -10.10
C ILE A 69 -8.97 1.25 -11.11
N ALA A 70 -8.86 0.81 -12.36
CA ALA A 70 -8.24 1.61 -13.43
C ALA A 70 -8.98 2.93 -13.64
N GLU A 71 -10.31 2.89 -13.73
CA GLU A 71 -11.13 4.08 -13.88
C GLU A 71 -10.96 5.04 -12.69
N GLY A 72 -10.97 4.50 -11.47
CA GLY A 72 -10.75 5.29 -10.26
C GLY A 72 -9.38 5.95 -10.24
N ALA A 73 -8.34 5.25 -10.68
CA ALA A 73 -6.99 5.80 -10.75
C ALA A 73 -6.90 6.97 -11.74
N VAL A 74 -7.57 6.86 -12.88
CA VAL A 74 -7.63 7.96 -13.85
C VAL A 74 -8.24 9.20 -13.21
N ARG A 75 -9.38 9.05 -12.51
CA ARG A 75 -10.04 10.17 -11.85
C ARG A 75 -9.17 10.79 -10.76
N LEU A 76 -8.51 9.97 -9.95
CA LEU A 76 -7.61 10.46 -8.90
C LEU A 76 -6.47 11.29 -9.49
N ARG A 77 -5.88 10.84 -10.60
CA ARG A 77 -4.84 11.61 -11.27
C ARG A 77 -5.34 12.92 -11.84
N GLN A 78 -6.58 12.95 -12.33
CA GLN A 78 -7.19 14.18 -12.86
C GLN A 78 -7.45 15.21 -11.77
N HIS A 79 -7.77 14.78 -10.54
CA HIS A 79 -8.13 15.66 -9.44
C HIS A 79 -6.97 15.95 -8.49
N HIS A 80 -5.95 15.08 -8.47
CA HIS A 80 -4.80 15.21 -7.59
C HIS A 80 -3.52 15.06 -8.40
N ARG A 81 -2.47 15.77 -7.98
CA ARG A 81 -1.16 15.68 -8.65
C ARG A 81 -0.34 14.55 -8.05
N ILE A 82 -0.74 13.33 -8.33
CA ILE A 82 -0.05 12.12 -7.86
C ILE A 82 0.38 11.28 -9.08
N ASN A 83 1.42 10.48 -8.89
CA ASN A 83 1.88 9.59 -9.96
C ASN A 83 0.92 8.42 -10.14
N LEU A 84 1.06 7.69 -11.24
CA LEU A 84 0.14 6.59 -11.57
C LEU A 84 0.18 5.45 -10.56
N PRO A 85 1.34 4.97 -10.09
CA PRO A 85 1.34 3.92 -9.07
C PRO A 85 0.57 4.31 -7.80
N ASP A 86 0.76 5.52 -7.29
CA ASP A 86 0.04 6.00 -6.11
C ASP A 86 -1.46 6.11 -6.36
N ALA A 87 -1.85 6.56 -7.55
CA ALA A 87 -3.26 6.63 -7.93
C ALA A 87 -3.90 5.25 -7.96
N ILE A 88 -3.19 4.25 -8.47
CA ILE A 88 -3.68 2.87 -8.51
C ILE A 88 -3.82 2.30 -7.09
N ILE A 89 -2.85 2.55 -6.23
CA ILE A 89 -2.90 2.09 -4.83
C ILE A 89 -4.10 2.72 -4.11
N TRP A 90 -4.29 4.01 -4.25
CA TRP A 90 -5.42 4.72 -3.63
C TRP A 90 -6.76 4.20 -4.17
N SER A 91 -6.88 4.07 -5.49
CA SER A 91 -8.09 3.55 -6.13
C SER A 91 -8.42 2.14 -5.66
N THR A 92 -7.40 1.30 -5.46
CA THR A 92 -7.57 -0.05 -4.94
C THR A 92 -8.21 -0.03 -3.55
N ALA A 93 -7.72 0.85 -2.67
CA ALA A 93 -8.29 1.00 -1.33
C ALA A 93 -9.75 1.46 -1.39
N ASP A 94 -10.04 2.47 -2.22
CA ASP A 94 -11.40 2.98 -2.37
C ASP A 94 -12.36 1.93 -2.92
N ALA A 95 -11.94 1.21 -3.97
CA ALA A 95 -12.79 0.21 -4.62
C ALA A 95 -13.16 -0.95 -3.69
N HIS A 96 -12.28 -1.28 -2.74
CA HIS A 96 -12.49 -2.39 -1.81
C HIS A 96 -12.88 -1.93 -0.40
N ALA A 97 -13.15 -0.65 -0.21
CA ALA A 97 -13.51 -0.06 1.08
C ALA A 97 -12.48 -0.39 2.16
N LEU A 98 -11.20 -0.29 1.80
CA LEU A 98 -10.07 -0.55 2.70
C LEU A 98 -9.48 0.77 3.18
N LEU A 99 -8.99 0.77 4.43
CA LEU A 99 -8.21 1.90 4.94
C LEU A 99 -6.84 1.88 4.25
N LEU A 100 -6.47 3.00 3.61
CA LEU A 100 -5.14 3.12 3.01
C LEU A 100 -4.14 3.55 4.09
N VAL A 101 -3.16 2.71 4.35
CA VAL A 101 -2.11 2.98 5.33
C VAL A 101 -0.84 3.38 4.60
N THR A 102 -0.39 4.62 4.80
CA THR A 102 0.76 5.19 4.11
C THR A 102 1.47 6.19 5.02
N ARG A 103 2.78 6.40 4.83
CA ARG A 103 3.47 7.53 5.46
C ARG A 103 3.81 8.64 4.46
N ASN A 104 3.29 8.54 3.24
CA ASN A 104 3.50 9.54 2.20
C ASN A 104 2.46 10.66 2.32
N THR A 105 2.77 11.69 3.10
CA THR A 105 1.87 12.82 3.29
C THR A 105 1.98 13.86 2.18
N LYS A 106 2.97 13.72 1.32
CA LYS A 106 3.17 14.62 0.18
C LYS A 106 2.11 14.40 -0.89
N ASP A 107 1.81 13.13 -1.20
CA ASP A 107 0.92 12.75 -2.30
C ASP A 107 -0.48 12.36 -1.83
N PHE A 108 -0.63 11.91 -0.58
CA PHE A 108 -1.92 11.49 -0.04
C PHE A 108 -2.38 12.45 1.06
N PRO A 109 -3.62 12.97 0.97
CA PRO A 109 -4.13 13.91 1.97
C PRO A 109 -4.39 13.20 3.31
N ALA A 110 -3.63 13.58 4.33
CA ALA A 110 -3.70 12.96 5.66
C ALA A 110 -5.04 13.22 6.37
N ASP A 111 -5.79 14.24 5.95
CA ASP A 111 -7.10 14.58 6.51
C ASP A 111 -8.25 13.77 5.90
N ASN A 112 -7.99 12.97 4.86
CA ASN A 112 -9.00 12.09 4.29
C ASN A 112 -9.27 10.91 5.26
N PRO A 113 -10.53 10.67 5.65
CA PRO A 113 -10.84 9.59 6.61
C PRO A 113 -10.51 8.20 6.11
N GLY A 114 -10.34 8.01 4.80
CA GLY A 114 -9.92 6.74 4.20
C GLY A 114 -8.42 6.52 4.22
N ILE A 115 -7.65 7.48 4.72
CA ILE A 115 -6.18 7.43 4.72
C ILE A 115 -5.67 7.57 6.16
N ARG A 116 -4.78 6.65 6.54
CA ARG A 116 -4.14 6.67 7.84
C ARG A 116 -2.63 6.83 7.66
N VAL A 117 -2.07 7.80 8.36
CA VAL A 117 -0.62 8.01 8.43
C VAL A 117 -0.18 7.58 9.83
N PRO A 118 0.36 6.34 9.99
CA PRO A 118 0.60 5.79 11.32
C PRO A 118 1.83 6.37 12.02
N TYR A 119 2.81 6.85 11.25
CA TYR A 119 4.03 7.45 11.78
C TYR A 119 4.69 8.28 10.68
N LEU A 120 5.59 9.16 11.08
CA LEU A 120 6.38 9.98 10.15
C LEU A 120 7.85 9.55 10.18
N ARG A 121 8.51 9.67 9.04
CA ARG A 121 9.94 9.38 8.91
C ARG A 121 10.61 10.38 7.99
#